data_da5086282faac41a9d0bcf045e03f475
#
_entry.id   da5086282faac41a9d0bcf045e03f475
#
_cell.length_a   1.000
_cell.length_b   1.000
_cell.length_c   1.000
_cell.angle_alpha   90.00
_cell.angle_beta   90.00
_cell.angle_gamma   90.00
#
_symmetry.space_group_name_H-M   'P 1'
#
loop_
_entity.id
_entity.type
_entity.pdbx_description
1 polymer ?
#
loop_
_entity_poly.entity_id
_entity_poly.type
_entity_poly.pdbx_seq_one_letter_code
_entity_poly.pdbx_strand_id
1 'polypeptide(L)'
;MKIRRLAFVMLAVFSLVSCSSDSDNEDIVEQITVYVSAETGVYYDIWLDPERENPIIGMQIEEKGENRWRTVGLYTIMGFTYEKGNEYELLVKKTMLANPPQDSSNISYELISIVSQRIMK
;
A
#
# COMPACT_ATOMS: atom_id res chain seq x y z
N MET A 1 -2.58 -46.60 -6.54
CA MET A 1 -1.99 -46.20 -7.82
C MET A 1 -2.96 -45.35 -8.63
N LYS A 2 -4.20 -45.76 -8.68
CA LYS A 2 -5.18 -45.05 -9.48
C LYS A 2 -5.52 -43.69 -8.88
N ILE A 3 -5.34 -43.54 -7.61
CA ILE A 3 -5.64 -42.32 -6.92
C ILE A 3 -4.75 -41.18 -7.41
N ARG A 4 -3.52 -41.50 -7.73
CA ARG A 4 -2.60 -40.49 -8.16
C ARG A 4 -3.05 -39.82 -9.46
N ARG A 5 -3.60 -40.60 -10.34
CA ARG A 5 -4.07 -40.07 -11.62
C ARG A 5 -5.21 -39.10 -11.43
N LEU A 6 -6.05 -39.36 -10.46
CA LEU A 6 -7.15 -38.45 -10.18
C LEU A 6 -6.66 -37.11 -9.71
N ALA A 7 -5.60 -37.11 -8.93
CA ALA A 7 -5.04 -35.87 -8.44
C ALA A 7 -4.55 -35.00 -9.60
N PHE A 8 -3.95 -35.60 -10.59
CA PHE A 8 -3.49 -34.83 -11.73
C PHE A 8 -4.62 -34.14 -12.45
N VAL A 9 -5.72 -34.84 -12.60
CA VAL A 9 -6.86 -34.27 -13.29
C VAL A 9 -7.38 -33.04 -12.55
N MET A 10 -7.39 -33.08 -11.25
CA MET A 10 -7.84 -31.94 -10.47
C MET A 10 -6.96 -30.75 -10.65
N LEU A 11 -5.67 -30.97 -10.72
CA LEU A 11 -4.74 -29.89 -10.95
C LEU A 11 -4.99 -29.19 -12.27
N ALA A 12 -5.29 -29.96 -13.28
CA ALA A 12 -5.58 -29.40 -14.58
C ALA A 12 -6.79 -28.47 -14.52
N VAL A 13 -7.79 -28.86 -13.76
CA VAL A 13 -8.97 -28.04 -13.61
C VAL A 13 -8.64 -26.70 -12.98
N PHE A 14 -7.81 -26.71 -11.98
CA PHE A 14 -7.38 -25.47 -11.37
C PHE A 14 -6.72 -24.55 -12.37
N SER A 15 -5.87 -25.10 -13.20
CA SER A 15 -5.19 -24.30 -14.18
C SER A 15 -6.14 -23.59 -15.09
N LEU A 16 -7.17 -24.27 -15.50
CA LEU A 16 -8.16 -23.68 -16.39
C LEU A 16 -8.91 -22.54 -15.72
N VAL A 17 -9.23 -22.71 -14.45
CA VAL A 17 -9.96 -21.67 -13.74
C VAL A 17 -9.12 -20.42 -13.64
N SER A 18 -7.84 -20.56 -13.35
CA SER A 18 -6.98 -19.40 -13.21
C SER A 18 -6.79 -18.66 -14.52
N CYS A 19 -6.96 -19.30 -15.63
CA CYS A 19 -6.76 -18.65 -16.91
C CYS A 19 -7.95 -17.83 -17.35
N SER A 20 -9.04 -17.91 -16.66
CA SER A 20 -10.26 -17.25 -17.10
C SER A 20 -10.34 -15.79 -16.70
N SER A 21 -9.38 -15.27 -15.99
CA SER A 21 -9.44 -13.91 -15.53
C SER A 21 -9.20 -12.94 -16.69
N ASP A 22 -10.14 -12.07 -16.90
CA ASP A 22 -10.03 -11.01 -17.89
C ASP A 22 -9.62 -9.76 -17.17
N SER A 23 -8.37 -9.72 -16.79
CA SER A 23 -7.93 -8.78 -15.77
C SER A 23 -7.41 -7.46 -16.30
N ASP A 24 -7.71 -7.12 -17.54
CA ASP A 24 -7.22 -5.86 -18.10
C ASP A 24 -7.67 -4.65 -17.29
N ASN A 25 -8.82 -4.75 -16.63
CA ASN A 25 -9.37 -3.65 -15.86
C ASN A 25 -9.49 -3.99 -14.38
N GLU A 26 -8.70 -4.92 -13.90
CA GLU A 26 -8.74 -5.29 -12.50
C GLU A 26 -7.71 -4.53 -11.69
N ASP A 27 -8.07 -4.20 -10.46
CA ASP A 27 -7.14 -3.59 -9.54
C ASP A 27 -6.02 -4.57 -9.20
N ILE A 28 -4.85 -4.04 -8.98
CA ILE A 28 -3.72 -4.84 -8.55
C ILE A 28 -3.57 -4.69 -7.05
N VAL A 29 -3.61 -5.80 -6.32
CA VAL A 29 -3.52 -5.80 -4.87
C VAL A 29 -2.29 -6.58 -4.45
N GLU A 30 -1.47 -5.99 -3.57
CA GLU A 30 -0.29 -6.67 -3.06
C GLU A 30 -0.06 -6.28 -1.61
N GLN A 31 0.64 -7.13 -0.89
CA GLN A 31 1.05 -6.84 0.48
C GLN A 31 2.48 -6.37 0.45
N ILE A 32 2.73 -5.22 1.05
CA ILE A 32 4.06 -4.64 1.07
C ILE A 32 4.42 -4.22 2.48
N THR A 33 5.71 -4.02 2.70
CA THR A 33 6.21 -3.47 3.95
C THR A 33 6.46 -1.99 3.75
N VAL A 34 5.97 -1.19 4.67
CA VAL A 34 6.15 0.26 4.65
C VAL A 34 6.81 0.67 5.96
N TYR A 35 7.86 1.47 5.85
CA TYR A 35 8.52 2.06 7.01
C TYR A 35 8.01 3.46 7.20
N VAL A 36 7.77 3.85 8.44
CA VAL A 36 7.31 5.19 8.78
C VAL A 36 8.33 5.82 9.72
N SER A 37 8.78 7.02 9.36
CA SER A 37 9.79 7.72 10.14
C SER A 37 9.18 8.31 11.42
N ALA A 38 10.01 8.41 12.46
CA ALA A 38 9.60 9.07 13.70
C ALA A 38 9.44 10.58 13.51
N GLU A 39 9.97 11.14 12.44
CA GLU A 39 9.90 12.56 12.18
C GLU A 39 8.87 12.86 11.10
N THR A 40 8.11 13.93 11.32
CA THR A 40 7.15 14.37 10.32
C THR A 40 7.86 15.09 9.18
N GLY A 41 7.16 15.28 8.08
CA GLY A 41 7.59 16.10 6.98
C GLY A 41 6.47 17.03 6.59
N VAL A 42 6.64 17.74 5.49
CA VAL A 42 5.59 18.60 4.97
C VAL A 42 5.39 18.31 3.50
N TYR A 43 4.18 18.56 3.05
CA TYR A 43 3.84 18.49 1.63
C TYR A 43 2.83 19.57 1.31
N TYR A 44 2.51 19.74 0.05
CA TYR A 44 1.62 20.81 -0.40
C TYR A 44 0.55 20.21 -1.30
N ASP A 45 -0.67 20.71 -1.14
CA ASP A 45 -1.75 20.34 -2.04
C ASP A 45 -1.67 21.26 -3.26
N ILE A 46 -1.09 20.77 -4.32
CA ILE A 46 -0.83 21.57 -5.50
C ILE A 46 -2.12 22.10 -6.13
N TRP A 47 -3.21 21.36 -5.98
CA TRP A 47 -4.49 21.80 -6.54
C TRP A 47 -5.08 22.99 -5.80
N LEU A 48 -4.95 23.01 -4.46
CA LEU A 48 -5.47 24.09 -3.65
C LEU A 48 -4.44 25.16 -3.37
N ASP A 49 -3.17 24.83 -3.48
CA ASP A 49 -2.07 25.69 -3.08
C ASP A 49 -0.94 25.59 -4.10
N PRO A 50 -1.19 26.03 -5.35
CA PRO A 50 -0.18 25.88 -6.40
C PRO A 50 1.12 26.65 -6.15
N GLU A 51 1.08 27.66 -5.30
CA GLU A 51 2.28 28.45 -5.00
C GLU A 51 3.03 27.91 -3.80
N ARG A 52 2.56 26.83 -3.20
CA ARG A 52 3.23 26.16 -2.09
C ARG A 52 3.47 27.06 -0.90
N GLU A 53 2.46 27.81 -0.52
CA GLU A 53 2.54 28.73 0.60
C GLU A 53 2.05 28.14 1.91
N ASN A 54 1.29 27.04 1.84
CA ASN A 54 0.65 26.47 3.01
C ASN A 54 1.07 25.02 3.19
N PRO A 55 2.20 24.78 3.89
CA PRO A 55 2.66 23.41 4.10
C PRO A 55 1.69 22.61 4.96
N ILE A 56 1.51 21.35 4.61
CA ILE A 56 0.67 20.42 5.36
C ILE A 56 1.60 19.42 6.02
N ILE A 57 1.41 19.22 7.31
CA ILE A 57 2.22 18.25 8.05
C ILE A 57 1.77 16.85 7.69
N GLY A 58 2.72 16.00 7.36
CA GLY A 58 2.45 14.62 7.03
C GLY A 58 3.47 13.69 7.66
N MET A 59 3.33 12.41 7.36
CA MET A 59 4.29 11.41 7.81
C MET A 59 5.20 11.03 6.65
N GLN A 60 6.43 10.67 6.97
CA GLN A 60 7.39 10.24 5.97
C GLN A 60 7.36 8.72 5.90
N ILE A 61 7.14 8.20 4.71
CA ILE A 61 7.08 6.76 4.50
C ILE A 61 8.07 6.33 3.43
N GLU A 62 8.47 5.07 3.50
CA GLU A 62 9.31 4.43 2.51
C GLU A 62 8.81 3.02 2.29
N GLU A 63 8.50 2.67 1.05
CA GLU A 63 8.16 1.29 0.73
C GLU A 63 9.44 0.48 0.65
N LYS A 64 9.42 -0.70 1.23
CA LYS A 64 10.61 -1.54 1.24
C LYS A 64 11.10 -1.80 -0.19
N GLY A 65 12.36 -1.52 -0.41
CA GLY A 65 12.97 -1.71 -1.72
C GLY A 65 13.06 -0.44 -2.56
N GLU A 66 12.39 0.63 -2.17
CA GLU A 66 12.44 1.87 -2.94
C GLU A 66 13.61 2.76 -2.59
N ASN A 67 14.14 2.64 -1.39
CA ASN A 67 15.25 3.47 -0.92
C ASN A 67 14.97 4.96 -1.03
N ARG A 68 13.73 5.33 -0.81
CA ARG A 68 13.33 6.72 -0.94
C ARG A 68 12.20 7.04 0.02
N TRP A 69 12.40 8.09 0.81
CA TRP A 69 11.36 8.59 1.70
C TRP A 69 10.52 9.63 0.98
N ARG A 70 9.25 9.63 1.28
CA ARG A 70 8.34 10.65 0.76
C ARG A 70 7.36 11.02 1.86
N THR A 71 6.83 12.22 1.78
CA THR A 71 5.86 12.70 2.77
C THR A 71 4.45 12.54 2.22
N VAL A 72 3.60 11.93 3.01
CA VAL A 72 2.19 11.72 2.64
C VAL A 72 1.32 12.18 3.79
N GLY A 73 0.00 12.29 3.54
CA GLY A 73 -0.92 12.69 4.58
C GLY A 73 -0.96 11.72 5.74
N LEU A 74 -1.31 12.23 6.90
CA LEU A 74 -1.34 11.41 8.12
C LEU A 74 -2.36 10.28 8.04
N TYR A 75 -3.35 10.41 7.18
CA TYR A 75 -4.41 9.41 7.04
C TYR A 75 -4.30 8.62 5.73
N THR A 76 -3.17 8.70 5.06
CA THR A 76 -2.96 8.02 3.78
C THR A 76 -3.08 6.50 3.92
N ILE A 77 -2.64 5.93 5.03
CA ILE A 77 -2.77 4.50 5.28
C ILE A 77 -4.01 4.30 6.14
N MET A 78 -5.03 3.69 5.55
CA MET A 78 -6.29 3.47 6.26
C MET A 78 -6.08 2.50 7.42
N GLY A 79 -6.65 2.84 8.56
CA GLY A 79 -6.54 2.01 9.74
C GLY A 79 -5.29 2.24 10.56
N PHE A 80 -4.41 3.12 10.12
CA PHE A 80 -3.17 3.44 10.81
C PHE A 80 -3.24 4.84 11.39
N THR A 81 -2.89 4.96 12.67
CA THR A 81 -2.80 6.26 13.35
C THR A 81 -1.34 6.55 13.66
N TYR A 82 -0.81 7.60 13.04
CA TYR A 82 0.57 7.99 13.23
C TYR A 82 0.74 8.79 14.51
N GLU A 83 1.81 8.49 15.26
CA GLU A 83 2.19 9.28 16.41
C GLU A 83 3.62 9.76 16.22
N LYS A 84 3.79 11.07 16.24
CA LYS A 84 5.13 11.66 16.09
C LYS A 84 6.05 11.12 17.18
N GLY A 85 7.29 10.85 16.80
CA GLY A 85 8.27 10.30 17.72
C GLY A 85 8.34 8.79 17.71
N ASN A 86 7.45 8.14 17.00
CA ASN A 86 7.45 6.69 16.87
C ASN A 86 7.81 6.29 15.46
N GLU A 87 8.70 5.32 15.36
CA GLU A 87 9.11 4.73 14.10
C GLU A 87 8.36 3.42 13.93
N TYR A 88 7.86 3.16 12.73
CA TYR A 88 7.02 1.99 12.49
C TYR A 88 7.53 1.17 11.33
N GLU A 89 7.30 -0.13 11.43
CA GLU A 89 7.35 -1.03 10.28
C GLU A 89 5.97 -1.64 10.15
N LEU A 90 5.33 -1.43 9.02
CA LEU A 90 3.94 -1.81 8.80
C LEU A 90 3.83 -2.84 7.68
N LEU A 91 2.91 -3.78 7.85
CA LEU A 91 2.47 -4.61 6.74
C LEU A 91 1.18 -3.99 6.20
N VAL A 92 1.16 -3.69 4.93
CA VAL A 92 0.13 -2.86 4.32
C VAL A 92 -0.39 -3.54 3.06
N LYS A 93 -1.68 -3.44 2.84
CA LYS A 93 -2.30 -3.86 1.58
C LYS A 93 -2.30 -2.64 0.66
N LYS A 94 -1.59 -2.76 -0.45
CA LYS A 94 -1.50 -1.70 -1.45
C LYS A 94 -2.37 -2.09 -2.63
N THR A 95 -3.29 -1.23 -2.99
CA THR A 95 -4.18 -1.45 -4.12
C THR A 95 -3.92 -0.39 -5.17
N MET A 96 -3.63 -0.85 -6.38
CA MET A 96 -3.52 0.05 -7.52
C MET A 96 -4.78 -0.10 -8.34
N LEU A 97 -5.56 0.97 -8.42
CA LEU A 97 -6.86 0.96 -9.08
C LEU A 97 -6.69 0.98 -10.59
N ALA A 98 -7.40 0.10 -11.29
CA ALA A 98 -7.38 0.07 -12.73
C ALA A 98 -8.10 1.28 -13.33
N ASN A 99 -9.17 1.70 -12.68
CA ASN A 99 -9.97 2.82 -13.17
C ASN A 99 -10.22 3.79 -12.02
N PRO A 100 -9.20 4.58 -11.65
CA PRO A 100 -9.34 5.47 -10.51
C PRO A 100 -10.34 6.58 -10.78
N PRO A 101 -11.00 7.08 -9.74
CA PRO A 101 -11.82 8.28 -9.88
C PRO A 101 -10.99 9.44 -10.39
N GLN A 102 -11.65 10.38 -11.08
CA GLN A 102 -10.93 11.43 -11.79
C GLN A 102 -10.05 12.28 -10.90
N ASP A 103 -10.47 12.58 -9.69
CA ASP A 103 -9.74 13.46 -8.80
C ASP A 103 -9.07 12.72 -7.65
N SER A 104 -8.79 11.43 -7.82
CA SER A 104 -8.23 10.63 -6.76
C SER A 104 -6.93 9.97 -7.18
N SER A 105 -6.13 9.60 -6.18
CA SER A 105 -4.97 8.78 -6.42
C SER A 105 -5.40 7.41 -6.92
N ASN A 106 -4.58 6.81 -7.78
CA ASN A 106 -4.84 5.45 -8.24
C ASN A 106 -4.27 4.40 -7.27
N ILE A 107 -3.69 4.82 -6.16
CA ILE A 107 -3.09 3.93 -5.18
C ILE A 107 -3.74 4.18 -3.82
N SER A 108 -4.10 3.10 -3.14
CA SER A 108 -4.58 3.19 -1.76
C SER A 108 -3.82 2.21 -0.89
N TYR A 109 -3.73 2.54 0.39
CA TYR A 109 -3.04 1.72 1.38
C TYR A 109 -3.98 1.42 2.53
N GLU A 110 -3.92 0.18 3.01
CA GLU A 110 -4.71 -0.24 4.15
C GLU A 110 -3.83 -1.04 5.10
N LEU A 111 -3.81 -0.67 6.37
CA LEU A 111 -3.00 -1.36 7.36
C LEU A 111 -3.48 -2.79 7.55
N ILE A 112 -2.55 -3.75 7.47
CA ILE A 112 -2.82 -5.12 7.83
C ILE A 112 -2.36 -5.37 9.25
N SER A 113 -1.13 -4.99 9.57
CA SER A 113 -0.61 -5.13 10.93
C SER A 113 0.58 -4.23 11.14
N ILE A 114 0.81 -3.88 12.40
CA ILE A 114 2.02 -3.18 12.80
C ILE A 114 3.04 -4.23 13.16
N VAL A 115 4.09 -4.33 12.34
CA VAL A 115 5.13 -5.32 12.54
C VAL A 115 6.02 -4.92 13.71
N SER A 116 6.38 -3.65 13.77
CA SER A 116 7.14 -3.13 14.89
C SER A 116 6.86 -1.64 15.07
N GLN A 117 7.04 -1.20 16.29
CA GLN A 117 6.87 0.20 16.66
C GLN A 117 7.92 0.52 17.69
N ARG A 118 8.63 1.62 17.48
CA ARG A 118 9.73 1.99 18.36
C ARG A 118 9.69 3.47 18.64
N ILE A 119 9.72 3.82 19.90
CA ILE A 119 9.76 5.22 20.32
C ILE A 119 11.19 5.73 20.18
N MET A 120 11.35 6.79 19.42
CA MET A 120 12.66 7.41 19.20
C MET A 120 12.78 8.64 20.08
N LYS A 121 13.85 8.69 20.85
CA LYS A 121 14.07 9.79 21.78
C LYS A 121 15.15 10.75 21.31
#